data_2d661d7ce72a6bcdda7a5dae4965d896
#
_entry.id   2d661d7ce72a6bcdda7a5dae4965d896
#
_cell.length_a   1.000
_cell.length_b   1.000
_cell.length_c   1.000
_cell.angle_alpha   90.00
_cell.angle_beta   90.00
_cell.angle_gamma   90.00
#
_symmetry.space_group_name_H-M   'P 1'
#
loop_
_entity.id
_entity.type
_entity.pdbx_description
1 polymer ?
#
loop_
_entity_poly.entity_id
_entity_poly.type
_entity_poly.pdbx_seq_one_letter_code
_entity_poly.pdbx_strand_id
1 'polypeptide(L)'
;MRIGLITDTHYNFRKANKAFHEYFAKFYDEIFFPTLKKNKIKTVIHLGDAFDNRKGIDYWALDWAKENVYDRFQDLGITVYNIVGNHDAYYKNSNEINAIDTLLQQYYNVVRVSRPAEYTIEGMKTVLLPWICTDNEKKTFELLENTEAKVIFGHLELNGFSVYPGHIH
;
A
#
# COMPACT_ATOMS: atom_id res chain seq x y z
N MET A 1 -2.57 -20.68 -6.09
CA MET A 1 -2.83 -19.41 -5.41
C MET A 1 -2.02 -18.30 -6.08
N ARG A 2 -2.62 -17.14 -6.35
CA ARG A 2 -1.95 -15.96 -6.94
C ARG A 2 -2.44 -14.71 -6.23
N ILE A 3 -1.52 -13.83 -5.88
CA ILE A 3 -1.77 -12.53 -5.23
C ILE A 3 -1.22 -11.44 -6.17
N GLY A 4 -1.92 -10.34 -6.32
CA GLY A 4 -1.40 -9.16 -6.99
C GLY A 4 -0.55 -8.34 -6.01
N LEU A 5 0.57 -7.81 -6.47
CA LEU A 5 1.39 -6.87 -5.70
C LEU A 5 1.49 -5.56 -6.48
N ILE A 6 1.34 -4.45 -5.78
CA ILE A 6 1.55 -3.10 -6.29
C ILE A 6 2.16 -2.24 -5.18
N THR A 7 2.96 -1.25 -5.53
CA THR A 7 3.64 -0.40 -4.56
C THR A 7 3.87 1.00 -5.13
N ASP A 8 4.10 1.97 -4.26
CA ASP A 8 4.63 3.30 -4.60
C ASP A 8 3.83 4.00 -5.72
N THR A 9 2.51 3.99 -5.61
CA THR A 9 1.64 4.59 -6.63
C THR A 9 1.61 6.11 -6.56
N HIS A 10 1.92 6.68 -5.39
CA HIS A 10 2.07 8.12 -5.18
C HIS A 10 0.98 8.97 -5.84
N TYR A 11 -0.30 8.63 -5.63
CA TYR A 11 -1.40 9.48 -6.10
C TYR A 11 -1.21 10.90 -5.55
N ASN A 12 -1.44 11.91 -6.36
CA ASN A 12 -1.08 13.30 -6.10
C ASN A 12 0.37 13.70 -6.49
N PHE A 13 1.13 12.80 -7.13
CA PHE A 13 2.50 13.08 -7.54
C PHE A 13 2.61 14.37 -8.37
N ARG A 14 3.65 15.17 -8.09
CA ARG A 14 3.88 16.47 -8.72
C ARG A 14 2.66 17.40 -8.72
N LYS A 15 2.01 17.54 -7.55
CA LYS A 15 0.81 18.40 -7.39
C LYS A 15 -0.33 17.99 -8.31
N ALA A 16 -0.71 16.72 -8.26
CA ALA A 16 -1.78 16.15 -9.06
C ALA A 16 -1.61 16.33 -10.59
N ASN A 17 -0.39 16.20 -11.09
CA ASN A 17 -0.11 16.37 -12.51
C ASN A 17 -0.91 15.39 -13.36
N LYS A 18 -1.80 15.92 -14.22
CA LYS A 18 -2.74 15.12 -15.02
C LYS A 18 -2.05 14.16 -15.98
N ALA A 19 -0.93 14.54 -16.58
CA ALA A 19 -0.21 13.67 -17.50
C ALA A 19 0.29 12.38 -16.82
N PHE A 20 0.75 12.45 -15.56
CA PHE A 20 1.10 11.25 -14.80
C PHE A 20 -0.11 10.38 -14.50
N HIS A 21 -1.25 10.98 -14.13
CA HIS A 21 -2.48 10.23 -13.88
C HIS A 21 -3.05 9.58 -15.14
N GLU A 22 -2.87 10.17 -16.30
CA GLU A 22 -3.20 9.56 -17.60
C GLU A 22 -2.33 8.32 -17.88
N TYR A 23 -1.04 8.33 -17.53
CA TYR A 23 -0.20 7.14 -17.61
C TYR A 23 -0.64 6.06 -16.63
N PHE A 24 -0.99 6.43 -15.40
CA PHE A 24 -1.54 5.48 -14.44
C PHE A 24 -2.87 4.90 -14.93
N ALA A 25 -3.76 5.71 -15.52
CA ALA A 25 -5.00 5.22 -16.08
C ALA A 25 -4.74 4.14 -17.15
N LYS A 26 -3.84 4.40 -18.09
CA LYS A 26 -3.45 3.39 -19.11
C LYS A 26 -2.91 2.11 -18.48
N PHE A 27 -2.03 2.23 -17.48
CA PHE A 27 -1.51 1.06 -16.76
C PHE A 27 -2.63 0.25 -16.11
N TYR A 28 -3.55 0.91 -15.42
CA TYR A 28 -4.68 0.23 -14.78
C TYR A 28 -5.62 -0.40 -15.79
N ASP A 29 -5.95 0.31 -16.89
CA ASP A 29 -6.91 -0.12 -17.90
C ASP A 29 -6.37 -1.22 -18.81
N GLU A 30 -5.12 -1.12 -19.23
CA GLU A 30 -4.55 -2.00 -20.25
C GLU A 30 -3.77 -3.18 -19.65
N ILE A 31 -3.22 -3.02 -18.44
CA ILE A 31 -2.30 -3.99 -17.86
C ILE A 31 -2.82 -4.56 -16.54
N PHE A 32 -3.00 -3.73 -15.53
CA PHE A 32 -3.18 -4.20 -14.17
C PHE A 32 -4.51 -4.93 -13.96
N PHE A 33 -5.64 -4.28 -14.14
CA PHE A 33 -6.95 -4.91 -13.97
C PHE A 33 -7.23 -6.04 -14.96
N PRO A 34 -6.88 -5.94 -16.25
CA PRO A 34 -6.96 -7.07 -17.17
C PRO A 34 -6.14 -8.28 -16.72
N THR A 35 -4.93 -8.04 -16.16
CA THR A 35 -4.08 -9.12 -15.63
C THR A 35 -4.70 -9.78 -14.41
N LEU A 36 -5.24 -9.01 -13.47
CA LEU A 36 -5.95 -9.56 -12.31
C LEU A 36 -7.15 -10.41 -12.76
N LYS A 37 -7.94 -9.88 -13.68
CA LYS A 37 -9.13 -10.56 -14.22
C LYS A 37 -8.76 -11.86 -14.95
N LYS A 38 -7.80 -11.80 -15.87
CA LYS A 38 -7.31 -12.97 -16.64
C LYS A 38 -6.83 -14.09 -15.73
N ASN A 39 -6.13 -13.74 -14.66
CA ASN A 39 -5.56 -14.70 -13.71
C ASN A 39 -6.49 -15.04 -12.55
N LYS A 40 -7.70 -14.50 -12.52
CA LYS A 40 -8.71 -14.69 -11.46
C LYS A 40 -8.16 -14.30 -10.06
N ILE A 41 -7.31 -13.27 -10.00
CA ILE A 41 -6.74 -12.76 -8.75
C ILE A 41 -7.82 -11.96 -8.02
N LYS A 42 -8.07 -12.30 -6.76
CA LYS A 42 -9.07 -11.66 -5.90
C LYS A 42 -8.44 -10.99 -4.66
N THR A 43 -7.13 -11.09 -4.55
CA THR A 43 -6.39 -10.49 -3.43
C THR A 43 -5.21 -9.70 -3.97
N VAL A 44 -5.10 -8.45 -3.55
CA VAL A 44 -4.00 -7.55 -3.88
C VAL A 44 -3.37 -7.05 -2.58
N ILE A 45 -2.07 -6.94 -2.54
CA ILE A 45 -1.33 -6.25 -1.47
C ILE A 45 -0.70 -5.01 -2.09
N HIS A 46 -1.10 -3.84 -1.58
CA HIS A 46 -0.43 -2.57 -1.85
C HIS A 46 0.63 -2.36 -0.78
N LEU A 47 1.89 -2.34 -1.20
CA LEU A 47 3.04 -2.38 -0.29
C LEU A 47 3.42 -1.01 0.31
N GLY A 48 2.55 -0.03 0.24
CA GLY A 48 2.72 1.30 0.84
C GLY A 48 2.95 2.41 -0.17
N ASP A 49 2.98 3.63 0.32
CA ASP A 49 3.10 4.88 -0.44
C ASP A 49 2.04 4.98 -1.54
N ALA A 50 0.78 4.78 -1.14
CA ALA A 50 -0.34 4.97 -2.05
C ALA A 50 -0.54 6.45 -2.38
N PHE A 51 -0.32 7.33 -1.42
CA PHE A 51 -0.42 8.78 -1.58
C PHE A 51 0.94 9.46 -1.46
N ASP A 52 1.15 10.56 -2.22
CA ASP A 52 2.46 11.20 -2.36
C ASP A 52 2.83 12.10 -1.17
N ASN A 53 1.84 12.71 -0.51
CA ASN A 53 2.10 13.77 0.47
C ASN A 53 1.53 13.46 1.85
N ARG A 54 2.38 13.53 2.88
CA ARG A 54 2.04 13.28 4.28
C ARG A 54 0.87 14.12 4.81
N LYS A 55 0.75 15.37 4.39
CA LYS A 55 -0.11 16.38 5.03
C LYS A 55 -1.28 16.86 4.19
N GLY A 56 -1.49 16.27 3.02
CA GLY A 56 -2.60 16.70 2.19
C GLY A 56 -2.62 16.01 0.83
N ILE A 57 -3.77 16.07 0.21
CA ILE A 57 -3.98 15.56 -1.14
C ILE A 57 -4.83 16.58 -1.90
N ASP A 58 -4.56 16.75 -3.18
CA ASP A 58 -5.44 17.48 -4.08
C ASP A 58 -6.76 16.71 -4.25
N TYR A 59 -7.88 17.40 -4.13
CA TYR A 59 -9.20 16.75 -4.24
C TYR A 59 -9.41 16.05 -5.56
N TRP A 60 -8.88 16.61 -6.65
CA TRP A 60 -8.96 15.97 -7.95
C TRP A 60 -8.18 14.64 -7.98
N ALA A 61 -6.98 14.60 -7.40
CA ALA A 61 -6.18 13.38 -7.34
C ALA A 61 -6.80 12.31 -6.45
N LEU A 62 -7.44 12.72 -5.36
CA LEU A 62 -8.19 11.81 -4.49
C LEU A 62 -9.38 11.18 -5.22
N ASP A 63 -10.17 12.02 -5.88
CA ASP A 63 -11.34 11.60 -6.65
C ASP A 63 -10.92 10.65 -7.78
N TRP A 64 -9.88 11.02 -8.50
CA TRP A 64 -9.28 10.18 -9.54
C TRP A 64 -8.83 8.81 -9.00
N ALA A 65 -8.14 8.77 -7.85
CA ALA A 65 -7.68 7.52 -7.25
C ALA A 65 -8.84 6.63 -6.80
N LYS A 66 -9.91 7.23 -6.30
CA LYS A 66 -11.13 6.52 -5.94
C LYS A 66 -11.76 5.89 -7.18
N GLU A 67 -12.11 6.68 -8.18
CA GLU A 67 -12.79 6.21 -9.39
C GLU A 67 -11.97 5.18 -10.19
N ASN A 68 -10.69 5.46 -10.39
CA ASN A 68 -9.86 4.66 -11.29
C ASN A 68 -9.23 3.44 -10.62
N VAL A 69 -9.22 3.38 -9.28
CA VAL A 69 -8.54 2.30 -8.57
C VAL A 69 -9.41 1.64 -7.51
N TYR A 70 -9.82 2.36 -6.47
CA TYR A 70 -10.47 1.74 -5.31
C TYR A 70 -11.90 1.30 -5.59
N ASP A 71 -12.69 2.07 -6.34
CA ASP A 71 -14.04 1.69 -6.77
C ASP A 71 -13.96 0.44 -7.66
N ARG A 72 -12.97 0.37 -8.54
CA ARG A 72 -12.76 -0.78 -9.42
C ARG A 72 -12.37 -2.04 -8.65
N PHE A 73 -11.55 -1.93 -7.60
CA PHE A 73 -11.30 -3.06 -6.71
C PHE A 73 -12.59 -3.55 -6.06
N GLN A 74 -13.41 -2.63 -5.58
CA GLN A 74 -14.69 -2.95 -4.95
C GLN A 74 -15.66 -3.62 -5.94
N ASP A 75 -15.83 -3.05 -7.13
CA ASP A 75 -16.71 -3.58 -8.19
C ASP A 75 -16.29 -4.98 -8.67
N LEU A 76 -14.99 -5.25 -8.70
CA LEU A 76 -14.45 -6.55 -9.08
C LEU A 76 -14.44 -7.55 -7.92
N GLY A 77 -14.85 -7.15 -6.73
CA GLY A 77 -14.81 -7.97 -5.50
C GLY A 77 -13.38 -8.41 -5.17
N ILE A 78 -12.43 -7.50 -5.28
CA ILE A 78 -11.01 -7.73 -4.95
C ILE A 78 -10.74 -7.16 -3.57
N THR A 79 -10.21 -8.00 -2.67
CA THR A 79 -9.71 -7.55 -1.37
C THR A 79 -8.33 -6.93 -1.52
N VAL A 80 -8.15 -5.75 -0.96
CA VAL A 80 -6.87 -5.03 -0.98
C VAL A 80 -6.32 -4.89 0.44
N TYR A 81 -5.17 -5.45 0.70
CA TYR A 81 -4.39 -5.14 1.90
C TYR A 81 -3.51 -3.94 1.60
N ASN A 82 -3.86 -2.77 2.13
CA ASN A 82 -3.12 -1.54 1.87
C ASN A 82 -2.23 -1.22 3.07
N ILE A 83 -0.94 -1.43 2.89
CA ILE A 83 0.08 -1.14 3.90
C ILE A 83 0.34 0.37 3.92
N VAL A 84 0.48 0.95 5.10
CA VAL A 84 0.84 2.36 5.27
C VAL A 84 2.33 2.53 5.02
N GLY A 85 2.68 3.34 4.01
CA GLY A 85 4.06 3.74 3.73
C GLY A 85 4.46 5.03 4.44
N ASN A 86 5.71 5.44 4.25
CA ASN A 86 6.22 6.66 4.89
C ASN A 86 5.60 7.95 4.34
N HIS A 87 5.16 7.98 3.09
CA HIS A 87 4.42 9.11 2.52
C HIS A 87 2.96 9.14 2.93
N ASP A 88 2.37 7.99 3.27
CA ASP A 88 1.00 7.92 3.76
C ASP A 88 0.85 8.43 5.20
N ALA A 89 1.91 8.33 6.03
CA ALA A 89 1.90 8.70 7.43
C ALA A 89 2.04 10.21 7.63
N TYR A 90 1.17 10.83 8.45
CA TYR A 90 1.20 12.27 8.72
C TYR A 90 2.47 12.69 9.50
N TYR A 91 2.80 11.95 10.56
CA TYR A 91 3.99 12.19 11.38
C TYR A 91 5.17 11.32 10.94
N LYS A 92 6.40 11.80 11.18
CA LYS A 92 7.61 11.02 10.88
C LYS A 92 7.92 9.92 11.90
N ASN A 93 7.21 9.88 13.01
CA ASN A 93 7.45 8.99 14.13
C ASN A 93 6.24 8.14 14.53
N SER A 94 5.11 8.27 13.82
CA SER A 94 3.89 7.52 14.12
C SER A 94 3.03 7.31 12.89
N ASN A 95 2.39 6.14 12.79
CA ASN A 95 1.41 5.79 11.78
C ASN A 95 -0.05 5.98 12.23
N GLU A 96 -0.28 6.56 13.42
CA GLU A 96 -1.65 6.72 13.97
C GLU A 96 -2.56 7.58 13.09
N ILE A 97 -2.00 8.64 12.52
CA ILE A 97 -2.72 9.46 11.53
C ILE A 97 -2.07 9.22 10.18
N ASN A 98 -2.83 8.64 9.27
CA ASN A 98 -2.35 8.30 7.93
C ASN A 98 -3.45 8.44 6.88
N ALA A 99 -3.04 8.56 5.62
CA ALA A 99 -3.94 8.72 4.50
C ALA A 99 -4.84 7.50 4.27
N ILE A 100 -4.32 6.29 4.48
CA ILE A 100 -5.03 5.05 4.22
C ILE A 100 -6.23 4.91 5.16
N ASP A 101 -6.01 5.10 6.47
CA ASP A 101 -7.08 5.05 7.46
C ASP A 101 -8.08 6.20 7.31
N THR A 102 -7.62 7.38 6.86
CA THR A 102 -8.47 8.57 6.77
C THR A 102 -9.31 8.60 5.49
N LEU A 103 -8.71 8.24 4.35
CA LEU A 103 -9.32 8.49 3.03
C LEU A 103 -10.05 7.28 2.44
N LEU A 104 -9.78 6.06 2.95
CA LEU A 104 -10.29 4.81 2.40
C LEU A 104 -11.28 4.09 3.32
N GLN A 105 -11.86 4.79 4.30
CA GLN A 105 -12.79 4.20 5.28
C GLN A 105 -14.06 3.62 4.66
N GLN A 106 -14.54 4.19 3.56
CA GLN A 106 -15.75 3.76 2.89
C GLN A 106 -15.61 2.42 2.16
N TYR A 107 -14.37 1.96 1.92
CA TYR A 107 -14.13 0.72 1.18
C TYR A 107 -14.06 -0.48 2.12
N TYR A 108 -15.12 -1.30 2.14
CA TYR A 108 -15.20 -2.50 2.99
C TYR A 108 -14.23 -3.61 2.55
N ASN A 109 -13.79 -3.58 1.29
CA ASN A 109 -12.84 -4.50 0.71
C ASN A 109 -11.37 -4.07 0.90
N VAL A 110 -11.11 -2.92 1.54
CA VAL A 110 -9.77 -2.43 1.84
C VAL A 110 -9.43 -2.73 3.29
N VAL A 111 -8.51 -3.65 3.51
CA VAL A 111 -7.88 -3.92 4.81
C VAL A 111 -6.75 -2.91 5.00
N ARG A 112 -6.94 -1.97 5.89
CA ARG A 112 -5.98 -0.89 6.18
C ARG A 112 -4.94 -1.38 7.19
N VAL A 113 -3.68 -1.46 6.76
CA VAL A 113 -2.57 -2.00 7.55
C VAL A 113 -1.71 -0.85 8.06
N SER A 114 -2.12 -0.27 9.18
CA SER A 114 -1.41 0.81 9.87
C SER A 114 -0.57 0.34 11.07
N ARG A 115 -0.70 -0.95 11.42
CA ARG A 115 0.06 -1.59 12.51
C ARG A 115 0.62 -2.92 12.05
N PRO A 116 1.80 -3.36 12.58
CA PRO A 116 2.34 -4.66 12.27
C PRO A 116 1.40 -5.77 12.78
N ALA A 117 1.04 -6.70 11.91
CA ALA A 117 0.15 -7.79 12.28
C ALA A 117 0.31 -9.03 11.38
N GLU A 118 -0.11 -10.19 11.92
CA GLU A 118 -0.27 -11.41 11.13
C GLU A 118 -1.65 -11.45 10.47
N TYR A 119 -1.66 -11.94 9.25
CA TYR A 119 -2.85 -12.19 8.46
C TYR A 119 -2.80 -13.60 7.86
N THR A 120 -3.96 -14.19 7.65
CA THR A 120 -4.06 -15.38 6.79
C THR A 120 -4.55 -14.92 5.41
N ILE A 121 -3.64 -14.84 4.46
CA ILE A 121 -3.92 -14.38 3.10
C ILE A 121 -3.88 -15.58 2.17
N GLU A 122 -5.01 -15.88 1.52
CA GLU A 122 -5.15 -17.04 0.64
C GLU A 122 -4.67 -18.36 1.27
N GLY A 123 -4.91 -18.53 2.57
CA GLY A 123 -4.51 -19.72 3.34
C GLY A 123 -3.05 -19.72 3.82
N MET A 124 -2.30 -18.66 3.56
CA MET A 124 -0.89 -18.53 3.98
C MET A 124 -0.76 -17.55 5.15
N LYS A 125 -0.12 -17.98 6.22
CA LYS A 125 0.28 -17.07 7.31
C LYS A 125 1.28 -16.05 6.77
N THR A 126 0.97 -14.78 6.91
CA THR A 126 1.71 -13.67 6.33
C THR A 126 1.78 -12.54 7.34
N VAL A 127 2.94 -11.95 7.53
CA VAL A 127 3.09 -10.71 8.29
C VAL A 127 3.04 -9.53 7.32
N LEU A 128 2.22 -8.53 7.65
CA LEU A 128 2.20 -7.25 6.97
C LEU A 128 2.77 -6.18 7.90
N LEU A 129 3.78 -5.46 7.42
CA LEU A 129 4.49 -4.43 8.16
C LEU A 129 4.27 -3.06 7.50
N PRO A 130 3.60 -2.12 8.16
CA PRO A 130 3.63 -0.73 7.72
C PRO A 130 5.03 -0.15 7.89
N TRP A 131 5.26 1.03 7.33
CA TRP A 131 6.51 1.77 7.55
C TRP A 131 6.89 1.77 9.03
N ILE A 132 8.12 1.31 9.30
CA ILE A 132 8.64 1.19 10.67
C ILE A 132 9.08 2.58 11.13
N CYS A 133 8.51 3.02 12.24
CA CYS A 133 8.81 4.29 12.88
C CYS A 133 8.96 4.08 14.40
N THR A 134 9.40 5.10 15.11
CA THR A 134 9.66 5.01 16.57
C THR A 134 8.50 4.43 17.37
N ASP A 135 7.27 4.73 16.96
CA ASP A 135 6.07 4.33 17.70
C ASP A 135 5.72 2.84 17.55
N ASN A 136 6.09 2.21 16.43
CA ASN A 136 5.77 0.82 16.15
C ASN A 136 6.97 -0.13 16.12
N GLU A 137 8.18 0.39 16.18
CA GLU A 137 9.44 -0.37 16.05
C GLU A 137 9.50 -1.57 17.00
N LYS A 138 9.29 -1.32 18.29
CA LYS A 138 9.33 -2.39 19.31
C LYS A 138 8.33 -3.49 19.01
N LYS A 139 7.08 -3.14 18.72
CA LYS A 139 6.02 -4.11 18.40
C LYS A 139 6.31 -4.88 17.12
N THR A 140 6.94 -4.22 16.14
CA THR A 140 7.34 -4.85 14.88
C THR A 140 8.36 -5.94 15.14
N PHE A 141 9.42 -5.66 15.90
CA PHE A 141 10.45 -6.66 16.20
C PHE A 141 9.93 -7.78 17.11
N GLU A 142 9.13 -7.47 18.13
CA GLU A 142 8.47 -8.48 18.95
C GLU A 142 7.61 -9.42 18.12
N LEU A 143 6.87 -8.91 17.14
CA LEU A 143 6.08 -9.73 16.22
C LEU A 143 6.98 -10.61 15.35
N LEU A 144 8.05 -10.05 14.79
CA LEU A 144 8.97 -10.79 13.92
C LEU A 144 9.71 -11.91 14.64
N GLU A 145 10.06 -11.72 15.91
CA GLU A 145 10.72 -12.74 16.75
C GLU A 145 9.78 -13.90 17.11
N ASN A 146 8.48 -13.65 17.20
CA ASN A 146 7.50 -14.63 17.68
C ASN A 146 6.62 -15.23 16.57
N THR A 147 6.69 -14.73 15.35
CA THR A 147 5.85 -15.20 14.26
C THR A 147 6.32 -16.53 13.68
N GLU A 148 5.38 -17.38 13.31
CA GLU A 148 5.63 -18.58 12.48
C GLU A 148 5.41 -18.32 10.98
N ALA A 149 5.05 -17.10 10.59
CA ALA A 149 4.84 -16.73 9.21
C ALA A 149 6.15 -16.80 8.42
N LYS A 150 6.10 -17.43 7.24
CA LYS A 150 7.28 -17.57 6.36
C LYS A 150 7.37 -16.49 5.30
N VAL A 151 6.34 -15.66 5.19
CA VAL A 151 6.26 -14.58 4.20
C VAL A 151 5.92 -13.28 4.92
N ILE A 152 6.71 -12.29 4.65
CA ILE A 152 6.58 -10.95 5.23
C ILE A 152 6.53 -9.97 4.07
N PHE A 153 5.54 -9.10 4.07
CA PHE A 153 5.49 -7.94 3.18
C PHE A 153 5.53 -6.67 4.02
N GLY A 154 6.25 -5.68 3.57
CA GLY A 154 6.35 -4.43 4.29
C GLY A 154 6.82 -3.27 3.44
N HIS A 155 6.56 -2.06 3.92
CA HIS A 155 7.15 -0.84 3.40
C HIS A 155 8.35 -0.47 4.27
N LEU A 156 9.55 -0.83 3.81
CA LEU A 156 10.73 -0.88 4.66
C LEU A 156 11.86 -0.01 4.11
N GLU A 157 12.49 0.74 5.02
CA GLU A 157 13.78 1.40 4.83
C GLU A 157 14.81 0.62 5.63
N LEU A 158 15.55 -0.28 4.97
CA LEU A 158 16.51 -1.16 5.65
C LEU A 158 17.93 -0.64 5.49
N ASN A 159 18.59 -0.42 6.62
CA ASN A 159 19.99 -0.01 6.64
C ASN A 159 20.88 -1.06 5.96
N GLY A 160 21.79 -0.60 5.12
CA GLY A 160 22.70 -1.47 4.35
C GLY A 160 22.16 -1.93 2.99
N PHE A 161 20.91 -1.63 2.65
CA PHE A 161 20.38 -1.88 1.32
C PHE A 161 20.59 -0.68 0.40
N SER A 162 20.99 -0.93 -0.84
CA SER A 162 21.15 0.10 -1.85
C SER A 162 19.79 0.57 -2.38
N VAL A 163 19.55 1.88 -2.35
CA VAL A 163 18.39 2.50 -3.00
C VAL A 163 18.58 2.55 -4.52
N TYR A 164 19.82 2.79 -4.95
CA TYR A 164 20.29 2.68 -6.33
C TYR A 164 21.80 2.44 -6.34
N PRO A 165 22.40 2.00 -7.46
CA PRO A 165 23.83 1.67 -7.51
C PRO A 165 24.70 2.78 -6.93
N GLY A 166 25.46 2.44 -5.88
CA GLY A 166 26.38 3.36 -5.20
C GLY A 166 25.78 4.22 -4.08
N HIS A 167 24.48 4.06 -3.75
CA HIS A 167 23.84 4.76 -2.62
C HIS A 167 23.25 3.74 -1.64
N ILE A 168 23.80 3.70 -0.43
CA ILE A 168 23.37 2.81 0.67
C ILE A 168 22.67 3.71 1.70
N HIS A 169 21.52 3.27 2.24
CA HIS A 169 20.88 3.90 3.41
C HIS A 169 21.72 3.71 4.66
#